data_04c60b7537b0bf861b647191021cf956
#
_entry.id   04c60b7537b0bf861b647191021cf956
#
_cell.length_a   1.000
_cell.length_b   1.000
_cell.length_c   1.000
_cell.angle_alpha   90.00
_cell.angle_beta   90.00
_cell.angle_gamma   90.00
#
_symmetry.space_group_name_H-M   'P 1'
#
loop_
_entity.id
_entity.type
_entity.pdbx_description
1 polymer ?
#
loop_
_entity_poly.entity_id
_entity_poly.type
_entity_poly.pdbx_seq_one_letter_code
_entity_poly.pdbx_strand_id
1 'polypeptide(L)'
;IPIVQKDGIEADDILGAIAKKEGKKGNKIIILTGDRDYFQLVDMNVNIRYPKTIMGKTEYIIYDNYKINEEYGLTPEKLIEVKALMGDASDNIPGVKGIGEKTALKLIIQFENLEKIYEYIENSDGKEIAKATLNKLIQDKEMAYISRDLGRIDIEYDYEKDLGINIDGIRYTDWRTEEAYSYFKKISFNKFLDKFKDVEIKKAEDTNKIEENENYSIEDILNSDVNSKKKEEKIKNS
;
A
#
# COMPACT_ATOMS: atom_id res chain seq x y z
N ILE A 1 -2.99 9.09 16.75
CA ILE A 1 -3.16 8.79 15.31
C ILE A 1 -4.66 8.76 15.04
N PRO A 2 -5.18 9.55 14.10
CA PRO A 2 -6.59 9.52 13.71
C PRO A 2 -6.99 8.14 13.18
N ILE A 3 -8.19 7.70 13.52
CA ILE A 3 -8.80 6.49 12.99
C ILE A 3 -9.93 6.94 12.07
N VAL A 4 -9.94 6.42 10.86
CA VAL A 4 -10.96 6.70 9.87
C VAL A 4 -11.69 5.41 9.54
N GLN A 5 -13.02 5.45 9.62
CA GLN A 5 -13.88 4.33 9.25
C GLN A 5 -15.21 4.84 8.70
N LYS A 6 -15.79 4.08 7.80
CA LYS A 6 -17.11 4.36 7.24
C LYS A 6 -17.81 3.04 6.94
N ASP A 7 -19.02 2.89 7.43
CA ASP A 7 -19.83 1.71 7.14
C ASP A 7 -20.12 1.61 5.64
N GLY A 8 -19.91 0.41 5.08
CA GLY A 8 -20.13 0.12 3.67
C GLY A 8 -19.04 0.56 2.72
N ILE A 9 -17.90 1.07 3.21
CA ILE A 9 -16.70 1.40 2.42
C ILE A 9 -15.51 0.62 2.98
N GLU A 10 -14.71 0.03 2.11
CA GLU A 10 -13.51 -0.70 2.49
C GLU A 10 -12.37 0.26 2.88
N ALA A 11 -11.47 -0.21 3.74
CA ALA A 11 -10.39 0.63 4.25
C ALA A 11 -9.38 1.02 3.16
N ASP A 12 -9.17 0.15 2.18
CA ASP A 12 -8.30 0.38 1.03
C ASP A 12 -8.86 1.44 0.07
N ASP A 13 -10.18 1.48 -0.15
CA ASP A 13 -10.85 2.55 -0.89
C ASP A 13 -10.64 3.91 -0.22
N ILE A 14 -10.82 3.98 1.10
CA ILE A 14 -10.59 5.21 1.87
C ILE A 14 -9.15 5.67 1.73
N LEU A 15 -8.19 4.77 1.95
CA LEU A 15 -6.77 5.10 1.83
C LEU A 15 -6.38 5.44 0.38
N GLY A 16 -6.93 4.72 -0.59
CA GLY A 16 -6.72 4.97 -2.02
C GLY A 16 -7.21 6.34 -2.45
N ALA A 17 -8.44 6.70 -2.06
CA ALA A 17 -9.03 8.01 -2.35
C ALA A 17 -8.20 9.15 -1.75
N ILE A 18 -7.79 9.04 -0.46
CA ILE A 18 -6.93 10.02 0.20
C ILE A 18 -5.59 10.12 -0.53
N ALA A 19 -4.91 9.00 -0.76
CA ALA A 19 -3.59 8.97 -1.36
C ALA A 19 -3.58 9.61 -2.75
N LYS A 20 -4.56 9.27 -3.60
CA LYS A 20 -4.65 9.80 -4.97
C LYS A 20 -5.02 11.28 -5.00
N LYS A 21 -5.96 11.71 -4.17
CA LYS A 21 -6.36 13.12 -4.10
C LYS A 21 -5.22 14.00 -3.57
N GLU A 22 -4.56 13.57 -2.50
CA GLU A 22 -3.44 14.30 -1.92
C GLU A 22 -2.19 14.24 -2.82
N GLY A 23 -1.92 13.12 -3.45
CA GLY A 23 -0.85 12.98 -4.44
C GLY A 23 -1.03 13.93 -5.63
N LYS A 24 -2.27 14.11 -6.13
CA LYS A 24 -2.58 15.09 -7.18
C LYS A 24 -2.33 16.54 -6.76
N LYS A 25 -2.42 16.86 -5.46
CA LYS A 25 -2.05 18.18 -4.91
C LYS A 25 -0.52 18.38 -4.81
N GLY A 26 0.28 17.36 -5.14
CA GLY A 26 1.75 17.39 -5.07
C GLY A 26 2.32 16.87 -3.73
N ASN A 27 1.49 16.43 -2.81
CA ASN A 27 1.95 15.84 -1.57
C ASN A 27 2.61 14.48 -1.82
N LYS A 28 3.67 14.18 -1.08
CA LYS A 28 4.30 12.84 -1.11
C LYS A 28 3.60 11.93 -0.11
N ILE A 29 3.08 10.82 -0.59
CA ILE A 29 2.28 9.88 0.18
C ILE A 29 3.06 8.59 0.35
N ILE A 30 3.10 8.08 1.57
CA ILE A 30 3.62 6.75 1.88
C ILE A 30 2.52 5.97 2.58
N ILE A 31 2.01 4.93 1.94
CA ILE A 31 1.07 3.98 2.54
C ILE A 31 1.88 2.86 3.20
N LEU A 32 1.74 2.70 4.51
CA LEU A 32 2.32 1.57 5.25
C LEU A 32 1.30 0.43 5.30
N THR A 33 1.53 -0.62 4.55
CA THR A 33 0.64 -1.78 4.49
C THR A 33 1.40 -3.07 4.17
N GLY A 34 0.89 -4.21 4.65
CA GLY A 34 1.31 -5.55 4.25
C GLY A 34 0.49 -6.13 3.11
N ASP A 35 -0.42 -5.36 2.55
CA ASP A 35 -1.29 -5.76 1.47
C ASP A 35 -0.72 -5.30 0.10
N ARG A 36 -0.59 -6.25 -0.84
CA ARG A 36 -0.07 -5.99 -2.19
C ARG A 36 -1.07 -5.32 -3.11
N ASP A 37 -2.33 -5.32 -2.77
CA ASP A 37 -3.35 -4.68 -3.59
C ASP A 37 -3.13 -3.18 -3.72
N TYR A 38 -2.54 -2.57 -2.69
CA TYR A 38 -2.13 -1.18 -2.73
C TYR A 38 -1.04 -0.86 -3.76
N PHE A 39 -0.36 -1.86 -4.33
CA PHE A 39 0.65 -1.62 -5.36
C PHE A 39 0.05 -0.98 -6.62
N GLN A 40 -1.24 -1.24 -6.91
CA GLN A 40 -1.96 -0.58 -8.01
C GLN A 40 -2.07 0.94 -7.84
N LEU A 41 -1.90 1.45 -6.60
CA LEU A 41 -1.99 2.87 -6.28
C LEU A 41 -0.67 3.63 -6.46
N VAL A 42 0.44 2.93 -6.66
CA VAL A 42 1.76 3.57 -6.78
C VAL A 42 1.80 4.49 -7.99
N ASP A 43 2.36 5.69 -7.81
CA ASP A 43 2.63 6.65 -8.88
C ASP A 43 3.81 7.58 -8.50
N MET A 44 3.95 8.73 -9.15
CA MET A 44 5.03 9.69 -8.88
C MET A 44 5.00 10.27 -7.45
N ASN A 45 3.83 10.26 -6.81
CA ASN A 45 3.62 10.87 -5.50
C ASN A 45 3.18 9.88 -4.43
N VAL A 46 2.76 8.68 -4.81
CA VAL A 46 2.28 7.62 -3.91
C VAL A 46 3.25 6.44 -3.95
N ASN A 47 3.82 6.10 -2.80
CA ASN A 47 4.68 4.94 -2.62
C ASN A 47 4.11 4.03 -1.52
N ILE A 48 4.43 2.74 -1.58
CA ILE A 48 4.04 1.77 -0.57
C ILE A 48 5.26 1.38 0.27
N ARG A 49 5.15 1.50 1.59
CA ARG A 49 6.13 0.94 2.53
C ARG A 49 5.63 -0.42 2.99
N TYR A 50 6.21 -1.46 2.43
CA TYR A 50 5.77 -2.84 2.62
C TYR A 50 6.64 -3.57 3.66
N PRO A 51 6.07 -4.12 4.75
CA PRO A 51 6.81 -4.93 5.72
C PRO A 51 7.08 -6.32 5.16
N LYS A 52 8.34 -6.72 5.09
CA LYS A 52 8.76 -8.06 4.68
C LYS A 52 9.57 -8.73 5.77
N THR A 53 9.18 -9.93 6.17
CA THR A 53 9.97 -10.71 7.13
C THR A 53 11.07 -11.47 6.40
N ILE A 54 12.33 -11.12 6.71
CA ILE A 54 13.52 -11.75 6.16
C ILE A 54 14.31 -12.31 7.33
N MET A 55 14.54 -13.63 7.35
CA MET A 55 15.29 -14.32 8.41
C MET A 55 14.79 -14.00 9.84
N GLY A 56 13.47 -13.89 10.02
CA GLY A 56 12.85 -13.58 11.31
C GLY A 56 12.90 -12.11 11.74
N LYS A 57 13.41 -11.21 10.88
CA LYS A 57 13.39 -9.76 11.10
C LYS A 57 12.45 -9.10 10.11
N THR A 58 11.67 -8.14 10.60
CA THR A 58 10.85 -7.31 9.71
C THR A 58 11.70 -6.20 9.11
N GLU A 59 11.80 -6.20 7.79
CA GLU A 59 12.39 -5.12 7.00
C GLU A 59 11.30 -4.41 6.23
N TYR A 60 11.51 -3.12 5.93
CA TYR A 60 10.56 -2.34 5.14
C TYR A 60 11.13 -2.08 3.76
N ILE A 61 10.37 -2.44 2.74
CA ILE A 61 10.73 -2.21 1.33
C ILE A 61 9.82 -1.09 0.82
N ILE A 62 10.41 -0.11 0.15
CA ILE A 62 9.63 0.91 -0.56
C ILE A 62 9.35 0.40 -1.98
N TYR A 63 8.07 0.32 -2.30
CA TYR A 63 7.58 0.07 -3.64
C TYR A 63 7.18 1.41 -4.27
N ASP A 64 7.99 1.83 -5.23
CA ASP A 64 7.75 2.91 -6.17
C ASP A 64 7.55 2.32 -7.58
N ASN A 65 7.37 3.18 -8.58
CA ASN A 65 7.22 2.74 -9.97
C ASN A 65 8.40 1.88 -10.46
N TYR A 66 9.62 2.24 -10.04
CA TYR A 66 10.82 1.50 -10.45
C TYR A 66 10.83 0.10 -9.84
N LYS A 67 10.56 -0.01 -8.53
CA LYS A 67 10.56 -1.30 -7.82
C LYS A 67 9.46 -2.25 -8.32
N ILE A 68 8.29 -1.71 -8.65
CA ILE A 68 7.21 -2.52 -9.25
C ILE A 68 7.60 -3.00 -10.63
N ASN A 69 8.16 -2.12 -11.46
CA ASN A 69 8.61 -2.52 -12.80
C ASN A 69 9.76 -3.55 -12.75
N GLU A 70 10.71 -3.39 -11.81
CA GLU A 70 11.79 -4.36 -11.59
C GLU A 70 11.26 -5.76 -11.21
N GLU A 71 10.24 -5.83 -10.34
CA GLU A 71 9.74 -7.09 -9.79
C GLU A 71 8.72 -7.77 -10.71
N TYR A 72 7.84 -7.00 -11.35
CA TYR A 72 6.71 -7.52 -12.15
C TYR A 72 6.85 -7.30 -13.65
N GLY A 73 7.76 -6.43 -14.11
CA GLY A 73 7.88 -6.05 -15.53
C GLY A 73 6.71 -5.20 -16.03
N LEU A 74 5.94 -4.61 -15.14
CA LEU A 74 4.69 -3.88 -15.42
C LEU A 74 4.69 -2.52 -14.70
N THR A 75 3.82 -1.64 -15.14
CA THR A 75 3.48 -0.43 -14.38
C THR A 75 2.45 -0.75 -13.29
N PRO A 76 2.39 0.05 -12.21
CA PRO A 76 1.50 -0.21 -11.07
C PRO A 76 0.04 -0.45 -11.45
N GLU A 77 -0.50 0.39 -12.33
CA GLU A 77 -1.90 0.32 -12.77
C GLU A 77 -2.24 -0.97 -13.54
N LYS A 78 -1.23 -1.71 -14.04
CA LYS A 78 -1.43 -2.98 -14.73
C LYS A 78 -1.49 -4.18 -13.81
N LEU A 79 -1.15 -4.02 -12.53
CA LEU A 79 -1.21 -5.12 -11.57
C LEU A 79 -2.64 -5.60 -11.34
N ILE A 80 -3.63 -4.72 -11.46
CA ILE A 80 -5.04 -5.11 -11.38
C ILE A 80 -5.45 -6.04 -12.53
N GLU A 81 -4.90 -5.86 -13.71
CA GLU A 81 -5.15 -6.74 -14.87
C GLU A 81 -4.57 -8.15 -14.62
N VAL A 82 -3.43 -8.23 -13.91
CA VAL A 82 -2.86 -9.52 -13.51
C VAL A 82 -3.77 -10.20 -12.49
N LYS A 83 -4.25 -9.46 -11.47
CA LYS A 83 -5.19 -9.96 -10.45
C LYS A 83 -6.51 -10.42 -11.11
N ALA A 84 -7.00 -9.71 -12.10
CA ALA A 84 -8.19 -10.08 -12.88
C ALA A 84 -8.08 -11.46 -13.52
N LEU A 85 -6.89 -11.81 -14.03
CA LEU A 85 -6.65 -13.10 -14.66
C LEU A 85 -6.35 -14.22 -13.66
N MET A 86 -5.49 -13.96 -12.67
CA MET A 86 -5.07 -15.02 -11.74
C MET A 86 -6.05 -15.24 -10.59
N GLY A 87 -6.91 -14.26 -10.29
CA GLY A 87 -7.75 -14.26 -9.11
C GLY A 87 -6.96 -13.99 -7.83
N ASP A 88 -7.68 -13.96 -6.72
CA ASP A 88 -7.13 -13.90 -5.36
C ASP A 88 -7.98 -14.71 -4.40
N ALA A 89 -7.41 -15.78 -3.88
CA ALA A 89 -8.12 -16.68 -2.97
C ALA A 89 -8.36 -16.07 -1.59
N SER A 90 -7.54 -15.09 -1.15
CA SER A 90 -7.72 -14.40 0.14
C SER A 90 -8.96 -13.52 0.13
N ASP A 91 -9.25 -12.88 -1.01
CA ASP A 91 -10.39 -11.97 -1.18
C ASP A 91 -11.56 -12.64 -1.90
N ASN A 92 -11.46 -13.95 -2.13
CA ASN A 92 -12.48 -14.72 -2.84
C ASN A 92 -12.72 -14.21 -4.28
N ILE A 93 -11.69 -13.67 -4.91
CA ILE A 93 -11.71 -13.21 -6.30
C ILE A 93 -11.38 -14.39 -7.21
N PRO A 94 -12.30 -14.82 -8.10
CA PRO A 94 -12.17 -16.10 -8.81
C PRO A 94 -11.09 -16.12 -9.89
N GLY A 95 -10.87 -15.01 -10.60
CA GLY A 95 -10.00 -14.97 -11.78
C GLY A 95 -10.50 -15.87 -12.91
N VAL A 96 -9.60 -16.16 -13.85
CA VAL A 96 -9.78 -17.15 -14.91
C VAL A 96 -9.28 -18.51 -14.41
N LYS A 97 -10.16 -19.50 -14.36
CA LYS A 97 -9.84 -20.80 -13.75
C LYS A 97 -8.59 -21.46 -14.36
N GLY A 98 -7.59 -21.68 -13.50
CA GLY A 98 -6.35 -22.33 -13.88
C GLY A 98 -5.37 -21.45 -14.64
N ILE A 99 -5.52 -20.12 -14.59
CA ILE A 99 -4.50 -19.13 -14.91
C ILE A 99 -3.88 -18.68 -13.59
N GLY A 100 -2.59 -18.95 -13.39
CA GLY A 100 -1.83 -18.47 -12.25
C GLY A 100 -0.97 -17.27 -12.61
N GLU A 101 -0.32 -16.68 -11.59
CA GLU A 101 0.47 -15.44 -11.66
C GLU A 101 1.42 -15.39 -12.86
N LYS A 102 2.24 -16.43 -13.08
CA LYS A 102 3.21 -16.44 -14.20
C LYS A 102 2.55 -16.32 -15.58
N THR A 103 1.39 -16.95 -15.77
CA THR A 103 0.67 -16.88 -17.04
C THR A 103 -0.02 -15.55 -17.18
N ALA A 104 -0.62 -15.03 -16.10
CA ALA A 104 -1.25 -13.72 -16.06
C ALA A 104 -0.25 -12.61 -16.36
N LEU A 105 0.90 -12.58 -15.70
CA LEU A 105 1.99 -11.63 -15.96
C LEU A 105 2.42 -11.67 -17.42
N LYS A 106 2.67 -12.86 -17.99
CA LYS A 106 3.06 -13.00 -19.39
C LYS A 106 2.01 -12.41 -20.34
N LEU A 107 0.74 -12.68 -20.11
CA LEU A 107 -0.35 -12.16 -20.91
C LEU A 107 -0.43 -10.63 -20.84
N ILE A 108 -0.34 -10.06 -19.62
CA ILE A 108 -0.43 -8.60 -19.46
C ILE A 108 0.83 -7.89 -19.98
N ILE A 109 2.01 -8.48 -19.84
CA ILE A 109 3.22 -7.94 -20.50
C ILE A 109 3.07 -7.91 -22.01
N GLN A 110 2.47 -8.94 -22.59
CA GLN A 110 2.32 -9.08 -24.05
C GLN A 110 1.17 -8.23 -24.62
N PHE A 111 0.02 -8.20 -23.95
CA PHE A 111 -1.22 -7.60 -24.47
C PHE A 111 -1.66 -6.34 -23.72
N GLU A 112 -1.01 -5.99 -22.62
CA GLU A 112 -1.21 -4.80 -21.79
C GLU A 112 -2.44 -4.82 -20.87
N ASN A 113 -3.62 -5.29 -21.32
CA ASN A 113 -4.86 -5.33 -20.53
C ASN A 113 -5.83 -6.39 -21.07
N LEU A 114 -6.93 -6.62 -20.33
CA LEU A 114 -7.97 -7.58 -20.72
C LEU A 114 -8.58 -7.26 -22.08
N GLU A 115 -8.86 -5.98 -22.34
CA GLU A 115 -9.48 -5.54 -23.60
C GLU A 115 -8.66 -5.99 -24.80
N LYS A 116 -7.36 -5.75 -24.78
CA LYS A 116 -6.45 -6.14 -25.88
C LYS A 116 -6.28 -7.65 -25.99
N ILE A 117 -6.33 -8.39 -24.89
CA ILE A 117 -6.33 -9.85 -24.92
C ILE A 117 -7.56 -10.35 -25.68
N TYR A 118 -8.76 -9.87 -25.32
CA TYR A 118 -9.99 -10.34 -25.93
C TYR A 118 -10.19 -9.80 -27.34
N GLU A 119 -9.75 -8.59 -27.65
CA GLU A 119 -9.69 -8.06 -29.00
C GLU A 119 -8.79 -8.93 -29.91
N TYR A 120 -7.62 -9.33 -29.41
CA TYR A 120 -6.73 -10.25 -30.09
C TYR A 120 -7.40 -11.62 -30.32
N ILE A 121 -8.09 -12.17 -29.35
CA ILE A 121 -8.80 -13.45 -29.45
C ILE A 121 -9.93 -13.38 -30.50
N GLU A 122 -10.64 -12.28 -30.60
CA GLU A 122 -11.76 -12.08 -31.52
C GLU A 122 -11.30 -11.81 -32.95
N ASN A 123 -10.17 -11.14 -33.14
CA ASN A 123 -9.70 -10.68 -34.46
C ASN A 123 -8.56 -11.52 -35.06
N SER A 124 -8.08 -12.56 -34.36
CA SER A 124 -6.97 -13.38 -34.80
C SER A 124 -7.26 -14.88 -34.67
N ASP A 125 -6.33 -15.70 -35.16
CA ASP A 125 -6.38 -17.17 -34.99
C ASP A 125 -5.88 -17.64 -33.60
N GLY A 126 -5.54 -16.70 -32.70
CA GLY A 126 -5.13 -16.98 -31.33
C GLY A 126 -3.77 -17.68 -31.18
N LYS A 127 -2.94 -17.74 -32.21
CA LYS A 127 -1.67 -18.51 -32.20
C LYS A 127 -0.62 -18.06 -31.20
N GLU A 128 -0.66 -16.79 -30.80
CA GLU A 128 0.27 -16.25 -29.79
C GLU A 128 -0.05 -16.67 -28.36
N ILE A 129 -1.26 -17.22 -28.16
CA ILE A 129 -1.70 -17.74 -26.87
C ILE A 129 -1.76 -19.26 -26.95
N ALA A 130 -1.14 -19.95 -26.00
CA ALA A 130 -1.22 -21.43 -25.95
C ALA A 130 -2.68 -21.88 -25.93
N LYS A 131 -3.04 -22.87 -26.76
CA LYS A 131 -4.43 -23.34 -26.95
C LYS A 131 -5.19 -23.62 -25.64
N ALA A 132 -4.51 -24.22 -24.66
CA ALA A 132 -5.13 -24.50 -23.36
C ALA A 132 -5.46 -23.19 -22.59
N THR A 133 -4.60 -22.18 -22.66
CA THR A 133 -4.82 -20.86 -22.04
C THR A 133 -5.91 -20.09 -22.79
N LEU A 134 -5.88 -20.15 -24.13
CA LEU A 134 -6.91 -19.52 -24.97
C LEU A 134 -8.32 -20.03 -24.63
N ASN A 135 -8.49 -21.35 -24.50
CA ASN A 135 -9.78 -21.94 -24.13
C ASN A 135 -10.27 -21.44 -22.76
N LYS A 136 -9.38 -21.33 -21.77
CA LYS A 136 -9.72 -20.82 -20.45
C LYS A 136 -10.15 -19.36 -20.49
N LEU A 137 -9.41 -18.51 -21.23
CA LEU A 137 -9.75 -17.09 -21.40
C LEU A 137 -11.13 -16.92 -22.05
N ILE A 138 -11.43 -17.71 -23.09
CA ILE A 138 -12.73 -17.67 -23.76
C ILE A 138 -13.85 -18.12 -22.80
N GLN A 139 -13.63 -19.20 -22.05
CA GLN A 139 -14.63 -19.77 -21.16
C GLN A 139 -14.97 -18.83 -20.00
N ASP A 140 -13.97 -18.17 -19.41
CA ASP A 140 -14.13 -17.38 -18.18
C ASP A 140 -13.99 -15.88 -18.45
N LYS A 141 -14.29 -15.40 -19.69
CA LYS A 141 -14.19 -13.99 -20.09
C LYS A 141 -14.89 -13.05 -19.09
N GLU A 142 -16.17 -13.32 -18.83
CA GLU A 142 -16.94 -12.48 -17.89
C GLU A 142 -16.35 -12.48 -16.48
N MET A 143 -15.84 -13.64 -16.05
CA MET A 143 -15.23 -13.79 -14.74
C MET A 143 -13.95 -12.97 -14.61
N ALA A 144 -13.15 -12.82 -15.67
CA ALA A 144 -11.98 -11.96 -15.68
C ALA A 144 -12.36 -10.50 -15.43
N TYR A 145 -13.42 -9.99 -16.09
CA TYR A 145 -13.88 -8.62 -15.89
C TYR A 145 -14.46 -8.39 -14.49
N ILE A 146 -15.28 -9.32 -13.98
CA ILE A 146 -15.80 -9.27 -12.62
C ILE A 146 -14.65 -9.25 -11.62
N SER A 147 -13.64 -10.11 -11.82
CA SER A 147 -12.47 -10.18 -10.93
C SER A 147 -11.65 -8.88 -10.95
N ARG A 148 -11.55 -8.22 -12.10
CA ARG A 148 -10.92 -6.90 -12.18
C ARG A 148 -11.67 -5.85 -11.39
N ASP A 149 -12.99 -5.83 -11.52
CA ASP A 149 -13.84 -4.85 -10.83
C ASP A 149 -13.83 -5.08 -9.31
N LEU A 150 -13.84 -6.35 -8.86
CA LEU A 150 -13.72 -6.71 -7.45
C LEU A 150 -12.36 -6.38 -6.83
N GLY A 151 -11.28 -6.52 -7.60
CA GLY A 151 -9.92 -6.28 -7.08
C GLY A 151 -9.46 -4.84 -7.24
N ARG A 152 -10.26 -3.97 -7.85
CA ARG A 152 -9.92 -2.57 -8.05
C ARG A 152 -10.26 -1.76 -6.82
N ILE A 153 -9.28 -1.05 -6.28
CA ILE A 153 -9.50 -0.08 -5.22
C ILE A 153 -10.25 1.11 -5.79
N ASP A 154 -11.41 1.45 -5.22
CA ASP A 154 -12.20 2.60 -5.64
C ASP A 154 -11.62 3.89 -5.05
N ILE A 155 -11.05 4.73 -5.90
CA ILE A 155 -10.40 5.98 -5.52
C ILE A 155 -11.28 7.22 -5.75
N GLU A 156 -12.53 7.05 -6.17
CA GLU A 156 -13.41 8.16 -6.56
C GLU A 156 -14.16 8.79 -5.38
N TYR A 157 -13.99 8.25 -4.16
CA TYR A 157 -14.58 8.85 -2.97
C TYR A 157 -14.01 10.24 -2.67
N ASP A 158 -14.88 11.19 -2.42
CA ASP A 158 -14.49 12.48 -1.84
C ASP A 158 -14.40 12.35 -0.32
N TYR A 159 -13.19 12.05 0.19
CA TYR A 159 -12.97 11.81 1.61
C TYR A 159 -13.35 13.02 2.49
N GLU A 160 -13.27 14.26 1.98
CA GLU A 160 -13.68 15.44 2.73
C GLU A 160 -15.19 15.51 2.84
N LYS A 161 -15.89 15.35 1.71
CA LYS A 161 -17.34 15.45 1.63
C LYS A 161 -18.06 14.19 2.12
N ASP A 162 -17.63 13.03 1.64
CA ASP A 162 -18.33 11.76 1.85
C ASP A 162 -17.95 11.11 3.18
N LEU A 163 -16.71 11.32 3.65
CA LEU A 163 -16.18 10.73 4.87
C LEU A 163 -16.00 11.74 6.01
N GLY A 164 -16.07 13.05 5.72
CA GLY A 164 -15.86 14.11 6.73
C GLY A 164 -14.42 14.22 7.23
N ILE A 165 -13.45 13.77 6.45
CA ILE A 165 -12.04 13.78 6.84
C ILE A 165 -11.40 15.12 6.50
N ASN A 166 -10.88 15.83 7.50
CA ASN A 166 -10.05 17.01 7.29
C ASN A 166 -8.56 16.64 7.41
N ILE A 167 -7.92 16.42 6.27
CA ILE A 167 -6.49 16.06 6.23
C ILE A 167 -5.60 17.21 6.73
N ASP A 168 -5.96 18.46 6.46
CA ASP A 168 -5.18 19.62 6.90
C ASP A 168 -5.13 19.76 8.44
N GLY A 169 -6.14 19.22 9.13
CA GLY A 169 -6.18 19.13 10.58
C GLY A 169 -5.36 17.99 11.17
N ILE A 170 -4.91 17.05 10.35
CA ILE A 170 -4.13 15.88 10.80
C ILE A 170 -2.65 16.24 10.73
N ARG A 171 -2.04 16.46 11.90
CA ARG A 171 -0.60 16.71 12.04
C ARG A 171 0.06 15.60 12.85
N TYR A 172 1.30 15.28 12.53
CA TYR A 172 2.09 14.41 13.39
C TYR A 172 2.41 15.15 14.68
N THR A 173 2.13 14.49 15.79
CA THR A 173 2.58 14.90 17.12
C THR A 173 3.36 13.77 17.75
N ASP A 174 4.35 14.07 18.60
CA ASP A 174 5.05 13.01 19.30
C ASP A 174 4.05 12.21 20.13
N TRP A 175 3.92 10.93 19.82
CA TRP A 175 3.00 10.03 20.50
C TRP A 175 3.48 9.67 21.92
N ARG A 176 4.73 10.00 22.27
CA ARG A 176 5.35 9.68 23.57
C ARG A 176 4.91 10.69 24.61
N THR A 177 3.64 10.70 24.92
CA THR A 177 3.00 11.53 25.94
C THR A 177 2.93 10.78 27.28
N GLU A 178 2.67 11.51 28.38
CA GLU A 178 2.43 10.92 29.70
C GLU A 178 1.24 9.95 29.68
N GLU A 179 0.20 10.27 28.92
CA GLU A 179 -0.97 9.41 28.74
C GLU A 179 -0.60 8.10 28.04
N ALA A 180 0.18 8.17 26.95
CA ALA A 180 0.66 7.00 26.23
C ALA A 180 1.56 6.14 27.13
N TYR A 181 2.47 6.76 27.91
CA TYR A 181 3.29 6.06 28.89
C TYR A 181 2.44 5.31 29.93
N SER A 182 1.48 6.00 30.51
CA SER A 182 0.56 5.44 31.52
C SER A 182 -0.27 4.30 30.93
N TYR A 183 -0.74 4.44 29.69
CA TYR A 183 -1.47 3.40 29.00
C TYR A 183 -0.62 2.15 28.75
N PHE A 184 0.60 2.30 28.19
CA PHE A 184 1.49 1.16 27.95
C PHE A 184 1.92 0.47 29.24
N LYS A 185 2.09 1.23 30.32
CA LYS A 185 2.36 0.68 31.67
C LYS A 185 1.17 -0.15 32.16
N LYS A 186 -0.06 0.38 32.03
CA LYS A 186 -1.31 -0.30 32.41
C LYS A 186 -1.51 -1.64 31.72
N ILE A 187 -1.18 -1.73 30.42
CA ILE A 187 -1.32 -2.97 29.63
C ILE A 187 -0.04 -3.83 29.63
N SER A 188 0.94 -3.49 30.46
CA SER A 188 2.22 -4.23 30.59
C SER A 188 3.04 -4.34 29.30
N PHE A 189 2.94 -3.35 28.41
CA PHE A 189 3.73 -3.28 27.17
C PHE A 189 5.13 -2.71 27.43
N ASN A 190 5.94 -3.46 28.19
CA ASN A 190 7.25 -3.00 28.68
C ASN A 190 8.22 -2.58 27.56
N LYS A 191 8.20 -3.27 26.41
CA LYS A 191 9.04 -2.89 25.24
C LYS A 191 8.74 -1.50 24.70
N PHE A 192 7.50 -1.04 24.84
CA PHE A 192 7.14 0.32 24.43
C PHE A 192 7.59 1.36 25.45
N LEU A 193 7.67 1.01 26.74
CA LEU A 193 8.16 1.91 27.77
C LEU A 193 9.63 2.29 27.57
N ASP A 194 10.43 1.41 26.95
CA ASP A 194 11.82 1.70 26.61
C ASP A 194 11.97 2.86 25.62
N LYS A 195 10.94 3.12 24.80
CA LYS A 195 10.92 4.22 23.83
C LYS A 195 10.71 5.60 24.48
N PHE A 196 10.43 5.66 25.79
CA PHE A 196 10.25 6.91 26.54
C PHE A 196 11.50 7.33 27.34
N LYS A 197 12.58 6.53 27.33
CA LYS A 197 13.77 6.77 28.16
C LYS A 197 14.47 8.10 27.89
N ASP A 198 14.40 8.58 26.64
CA ASP A 198 15.06 9.79 26.17
C ASP A 198 14.08 10.98 26.03
N VAL A 199 12.87 10.83 26.55
CA VAL A 199 11.83 11.86 26.46
C VAL A 199 11.57 12.41 27.86
N GLU A 200 11.83 13.70 28.06
CA GLU A 200 11.24 14.40 29.20
C GLU A 200 9.72 14.43 29.00
N ILE A 201 9.00 13.65 29.81
CA ILE A 201 7.55 13.65 29.81
C ILE A 201 7.14 15.03 30.32
N LYS A 202 6.86 15.96 29.41
CA LYS A 202 6.29 17.25 29.75
C LYS A 202 4.91 16.99 30.34
N LYS A 203 4.73 17.30 31.62
CA LYS A 203 3.41 17.38 32.23
C LYS A 203 2.55 18.28 31.36
N ALA A 204 1.32 17.85 31.10
CA ALA A 204 0.34 18.58 30.29
C ALA A 204 0.01 19.92 30.96
N GLU A 205 0.84 20.95 30.69
CA GLU A 205 0.50 22.35 30.88
C GLU A 205 0.71 23.06 29.55
N ASP A 206 -0.41 23.61 29.02
CA ASP A 206 -0.54 24.49 27.86
C ASP A 206 -0.44 23.87 26.46
N THR A 207 -1.55 23.35 25.99
CA THR A 207 -1.86 23.13 24.58
C THR A 207 -2.31 24.43 23.87
N ASN A 208 -1.47 25.47 23.83
CA ASN A 208 -1.75 26.66 23.03
C ASN A 208 -0.47 27.39 22.60
N LYS A 209 0.45 26.65 21.96
CA LYS A 209 1.47 27.26 21.09
C LYS A 209 1.66 26.39 19.88
N ILE A 210 1.12 26.86 18.76
CA ILE A 210 1.44 26.40 17.42
C ILE A 210 2.87 26.89 17.16
N GLU A 211 3.86 26.03 17.36
CA GLU A 211 5.19 26.23 16.78
C GLU A 211 5.17 25.67 15.37
N GLU A 212 5.47 26.54 14.42
CA GLU A 212 5.82 26.15 13.05
C GLU A 212 7.04 25.22 13.13
N ASN A 213 6.83 23.93 12.99
CA ASN A 213 7.90 22.94 13.06
C ASN A 213 8.07 22.21 11.75
N GLU A 214 9.27 22.41 11.27
CA GLU A 214 10.09 21.62 10.35
C GLU A 214 9.37 20.53 9.54
N ASN A 215 9.32 20.75 8.24
CA ASN A 215 9.00 19.75 7.24
C ASN A 215 10.02 18.58 7.35
N TYR A 216 9.66 17.51 8.01
CA TYR A 216 10.41 16.28 7.92
C TYR A 216 10.43 15.82 6.46
N SER A 217 11.62 15.74 5.87
CA SER A 217 11.76 15.20 4.53
C SER A 217 11.45 13.70 4.54
N ILE A 218 10.99 13.18 3.40
CA ILE A 218 10.79 11.73 3.23
C ILE A 218 12.10 10.98 3.53
N GLU A 219 13.25 11.59 3.24
CA GLU A 219 14.57 11.05 3.56
C GLU A 219 14.80 10.92 5.07
N ASP A 220 14.28 11.83 5.90
CA ASP A 220 14.41 11.74 7.36
C ASP A 220 13.58 10.59 7.92
N ILE A 221 12.39 10.34 7.38
CA ILE A 221 11.55 9.20 7.76
C ILE A 221 12.18 7.87 7.32
N LEU A 222 12.78 7.84 6.12
CA LEU A 222 13.43 6.65 5.57
C LEU A 222 14.78 6.35 6.24
N ASN A 223 15.52 7.38 6.66
CA ASN A 223 16.85 7.25 7.26
C ASN A 223 16.82 7.06 8.79
N SER A 224 15.70 7.34 9.48
CA SER A 224 15.59 7.13 10.91
C SER A 224 15.82 5.66 11.32
N ASP A 225 15.42 4.70 10.47
CA ASP A 225 15.65 3.26 10.69
C ASP A 225 17.09 2.81 10.35
N VAL A 226 17.78 3.52 9.46
CA VAL A 226 19.17 3.19 9.07
C VAL A 226 20.17 3.68 10.11
N ASN A 227 19.90 4.82 10.74
CA ASN A 227 20.77 5.38 11.76
C ASN A 227 20.66 4.69 13.13
N SER A 228 19.51 4.13 13.46
CA SER A 228 19.36 3.31 14.67
C SER A 228 20.18 2.01 14.57
N LYS A 229 20.25 1.39 13.38
CA LYS A 229 21.07 0.17 13.15
C LYS A 229 22.58 0.44 13.27
N LYS A 230 23.07 1.58 12.76
CA LYS A 230 24.50 1.95 12.87
C LYS A 230 24.95 2.28 14.30
N LYS A 231 24.05 2.74 15.17
CA LYS A 231 24.36 2.96 16.58
C LYS A 231 24.43 1.65 17.38
N GLU A 232 23.57 0.68 17.08
CA GLU A 232 23.60 -0.62 17.76
C GLU A 232 24.84 -1.46 17.38
N GLU A 233 25.31 -1.38 16.13
CA GLU A 233 26.55 -2.06 15.72
C GLU A 233 27.82 -1.44 16.34
N LYS A 234 27.84 -0.13 16.59
CA LYS A 234 28.96 0.51 17.25
C LYS A 234 29.07 0.19 18.75
N ILE A 235 27.94 -0.09 19.41
CA ILE A 235 27.91 -0.45 20.83
C ILE A 235 28.29 -1.93 21.04
N LYS A 236 28.15 -2.80 20.04
CA LYS A 236 28.54 -4.22 20.10
C LYS A 236 30.02 -4.49 19.81
N ASN A 237 30.73 -3.51 19.24
CA ASN A 237 32.15 -3.63 18.86
C ASN A 237 33.10 -2.73 19.68
N SER A 238 32.63 -2.18 20.78
CA SER A 238 33.41 -1.54 21.84
C SER A 238 33.20 -2.30 23.17
#